data_73dc81e987350b7269f3bb611fd09ab0
#
_entry.id   73dc81e987350b7269f3bb611fd09ab0
#
_cell.length_a   1.000
_cell.length_b   1.000
_cell.length_c   1.000
_cell.angle_alpha   90.00
_cell.angle_beta   90.00
_cell.angle_gamma   90.00
#
_symmetry.space_group_name_H-M   'P 1'
#
loop_
_entity.id
_entity.type
_entity.pdbx_description
1 polymer ?
#
loop_
_entity_poly.entity_id
_entity_poly.type
_entity_poly.pdbx_seq_one_letter_code
_entity_poly.pdbx_strand_id
1 'polypeptide(L)'
;MTDISTHRKEAESRIAALIAIVRQQPESPARAAMLVECEALARAAAAFHMEGIRFRTFNVDRLMSRAELPLPPAAAEAFAAARKALEAAGFHTRSHQSPV
;
A
#
# COMPACT_ATOMS: atom_id res chain seq x y z
N MET A 1 14.57 -1.30 -20.82
CA MET A 1 13.53 -2.14 -20.35
C MET A 1 13.50 -2.23 -18.87
N THR A 2 12.37 -2.03 -18.26
CA THR A 2 12.24 -2.03 -16.83
C THR A 2 11.91 -3.43 -16.37
N ASP A 3 12.64 -3.96 -15.43
CA ASP A 3 12.37 -5.32 -14.99
C ASP A 3 11.53 -5.31 -13.72
N ILE A 4 11.10 -6.48 -13.30
CA ILE A 4 10.26 -6.64 -12.14
C ILE A 4 10.93 -6.12 -10.89
N SER A 5 12.23 -6.26 -10.77
CA SER A 5 12.96 -5.78 -9.61
C SER A 5 12.83 -4.27 -9.46
N THR A 6 12.87 -3.54 -10.57
CA THR A 6 12.72 -2.09 -10.54
C THR A 6 11.31 -1.72 -10.09
N HIS A 7 10.29 -2.42 -10.59
CA HIS A 7 8.91 -2.15 -10.18
C HIS A 7 8.70 -2.46 -8.70
N ARG A 8 9.33 -3.52 -8.19
CA ARG A 8 9.20 -3.86 -6.79
C ARG A 8 9.83 -2.80 -5.90
N LYS A 9 10.99 -2.27 -6.30
CA LYS A 9 11.64 -1.21 -5.54
C LYS A 9 10.82 0.06 -5.57
N GLU A 10 10.21 0.35 -6.69
CA GLU A 10 9.35 1.52 -6.81
C GLU A 10 8.15 1.37 -5.85
N ALA A 11 7.55 0.19 -5.79
CA ALA A 11 6.44 -0.04 -4.89
C ALA A 11 6.86 0.19 -3.44
N GLU A 12 8.02 -0.35 -3.05
CA GLU A 12 8.51 -0.18 -1.68
C GLU A 12 8.76 1.28 -1.36
N SER A 13 9.30 2.04 -2.32
CA SER A 13 9.55 3.44 -2.14
C SER A 13 8.24 4.22 -1.94
N ARG A 14 7.20 3.87 -2.69
CA ARG A 14 5.92 4.56 -2.57
C ARG A 14 5.21 4.21 -1.27
N ILE A 15 5.36 2.98 -0.80
CA ILE A 15 4.80 2.60 0.49
C ILE A 15 5.53 3.35 1.61
N ALA A 16 6.85 3.47 1.51
CA ALA A 16 7.61 4.22 2.50
C ALA A 16 7.18 5.69 2.52
N ALA A 17 6.87 6.27 1.36
CA ALA A 17 6.39 7.64 1.30
C ALA A 17 5.03 7.76 2.00
N LEU A 18 4.15 6.80 1.79
CA LEU A 18 2.86 6.80 2.47
C LEU A 18 3.04 6.72 3.98
N ILE A 19 3.91 5.84 4.45
CA ILE A 19 4.18 5.70 5.87
C ILE A 19 4.67 7.02 6.46
N ALA A 20 5.57 7.70 5.76
CA ALA A 20 6.09 8.98 6.24
C ALA A 20 4.96 10.01 6.38
N ILE A 21 4.03 10.04 5.43
CA ILE A 21 2.92 10.97 5.50
C ILE A 21 2.03 10.65 6.70
N VAL A 22 1.75 9.37 6.92
CA VAL A 22 0.90 8.97 8.05
C VAL A 22 1.57 9.33 9.37
N ARG A 23 2.88 9.15 9.45
CA ARG A 23 3.61 9.45 10.68
C ARG A 23 3.61 10.94 11.01
N GLN A 24 3.39 11.79 10.05
CA GLN A 24 3.34 13.23 10.27
C GLN A 24 1.99 13.68 10.82
N GLN A 25 1.01 12.80 10.86
CA GLN A 25 -0.30 13.17 11.38
C GLN A 25 -0.29 13.12 12.90
N PRO A 26 -1.19 13.87 13.56
CA PRO A 26 -1.27 13.81 15.02
C PRO A 26 -1.57 12.40 15.51
N GLU A 27 -1.07 12.06 16.68
CA GLU A 27 -1.29 10.74 17.23
C GLU A 27 -2.76 10.50 17.51
N SER A 28 -3.23 9.33 17.16
CA SER A 28 -4.62 8.94 17.38
C SER A 28 -4.71 7.43 17.18
N PRO A 29 -5.77 6.81 17.69
CA PRO A 29 -5.97 5.38 17.40
C PRO A 29 -6.08 5.09 15.91
N ALA A 30 -6.67 6.00 15.13
CA ALA A 30 -6.80 5.80 13.70
C ALA A 30 -5.42 5.84 13.02
N ARG A 31 -4.55 6.74 13.47
CA ARG A 31 -3.19 6.80 12.94
C ARG A 31 -2.43 5.53 13.27
N ALA A 32 -2.56 5.03 14.49
CA ALA A 32 -1.88 3.82 14.91
C ALA A 32 -2.34 2.63 14.08
N ALA A 33 -3.65 2.51 13.84
CA ALA A 33 -4.19 1.41 13.05
C ALA A 33 -3.68 1.49 11.61
N MET A 34 -3.63 2.70 11.04
CA MET A 34 -3.14 2.88 9.68
C MET A 34 -1.66 2.50 9.58
N LEU A 35 -0.86 2.87 10.57
CA LEU A 35 0.56 2.54 10.54
C LEU A 35 0.78 1.04 10.60
N VAL A 36 0.01 0.32 11.41
CA VAL A 36 0.12 -1.13 11.48
C VAL A 36 -0.10 -1.73 10.09
N GLU A 37 -1.15 -1.28 9.40
CA GLU A 37 -1.46 -1.85 8.08
C GLU A 37 -0.43 -1.44 7.03
N CYS A 38 0.02 -0.19 7.05
CA CYS A 38 1.00 0.26 6.07
C CYS A 38 2.34 -0.44 6.26
N GLU A 39 2.76 -0.64 7.52
CA GLU A 39 4.01 -1.33 7.77
C GLU A 39 3.91 -2.81 7.42
N ALA A 40 2.75 -3.42 7.65
CA ALA A 40 2.54 -4.80 7.24
C ALA A 40 2.54 -4.91 5.71
N LEU A 41 1.98 -3.91 5.02
CA LEU A 41 2.02 -3.87 3.56
C LEU A 41 3.47 -3.76 3.07
N ALA A 42 4.27 -2.94 3.75
CA ALA A 42 5.67 -2.79 3.36
C ALA A 42 6.41 -4.13 3.47
N ARG A 43 6.15 -4.88 4.54
CA ARG A 43 6.79 -6.19 4.70
C ARG A 43 6.30 -7.18 3.66
N ALA A 44 5.00 -7.18 3.37
CA ALA A 44 4.45 -8.08 2.37
C ALA A 44 4.99 -7.75 0.98
N ALA A 45 5.14 -6.47 0.68
CA ALA A 45 5.68 -6.05 -0.61
C ALA A 45 7.16 -6.43 -0.74
N ALA A 46 7.93 -6.28 0.34
CA ALA A 46 9.36 -6.65 0.31
C ALA A 46 9.53 -8.13 0.06
N ALA A 47 8.66 -8.96 0.65
CA ALA A 47 8.70 -10.39 0.42
C ALA A 47 7.94 -10.78 -0.85
N PHE A 48 7.25 -9.85 -1.43
CA PHE A 48 6.35 -10.02 -2.57
C PHE A 48 5.40 -11.20 -2.34
N HIS A 49 4.81 -11.23 -1.14
CA HIS A 49 3.88 -12.26 -0.75
C HIS A 49 2.50 -11.85 -1.19
N MET A 50 1.96 -12.48 -2.23
CA MET A 50 0.76 -12.02 -2.92
C MET A 50 -0.46 -11.91 -2.03
N GLU A 51 -0.72 -12.91 -1.19
CA GLU A 51 -1.88 -12.86 -0.32
C GLU A 51 -1.74 -11.76 0.73
N GLY A 52 -0.52 -11.59 1.24
CA GLY A 52 -0.27 -10.53 2.20
C GLY A 52 -0.47 -9.16 1.58
N ILE A 53 0.03 -8.97 0.36
CA ILE A 53 -0.15 -7.71 -0.35
C ILE A 53 -1.64 -7.44 -0.56
N ARG A 54 -2.39 -8.46 -1.00
CA ARG A 54 -3.82 -8.28 -1.27
C ARG A 54 -4.58 -7.91 0.00
N PHE A 55 -4.31 -8.63 1.09
CA PHE A 55 -4.99 -8.40 2.35
C PHE A 55 -4.68 -7.01 2.91
N ARG A 56 -3.39 -6.65 2.92
CA ARG A 56 -3.00 -5.36 3.51
C ARG A 56 -3.40 -4.19 2.63
N THR A 57 -3.34 -4.36 1.31
CA THR A 57 -3.81 -3.33 0.39
C THR A 57 -5.29 -3.04 0.62
N PHE A 58 -6.09 -4.10 0.79
CA PHE A 58 -7.52 -3.93 1.08
C PHE A 58 -7.71 -3.17 2.39
N ASN A 59 -6.94 -3.52 3.42
CA ASN A 59 -7.07 -2.88 4.72
C ASN A 59 -6.66 -1.41 4.67
N VAL A 60 -5.57 -1.09 3.97
CA VAL A 60 -5.13 0.29 3.84
C VAL A 60 -6.20 1.10 3.10
N ASP A 61 -6.71 0.55 2.02
CA ASP A 61 -7.72 1.24 1.23
C ASP A 61 -8.96 1.53 2.07
N ARG A 62 -9.39 0.55 2.86
CA ARG A 62 -10.55 0.71 3.70
C ARG A 62 -10.34 1.79 4.76
N LEU A 63 -9.14 1.81 5.38
CA LEU A 63 -8.85 2.81 6.39
C LEU A 63 -8.72 4.21 5.77
N MET A 64 -8.19 4.32 4.56
CA MET A 64 -8.08 5.61 3.91
C MET A 64 -9.44 6.20 3.57
N SER A 65 -10.46 5.37 3.46
CA SER A 65 -11.78 5.84 3.14
C SER A 65 -12.51 6.36 4.36
N ARG A 66 -11.95 6.20 5.56
CA ARG A 66 -12.63 6.64 6.77
C ARG A 66 -12.25 8.05 7.12
N ALA A 67 -13.22 8.76 7.72
CA ALA A 67 -12.99 10.13 8.10
C ALA A 67 -12.18 10.29 9.38
N GLU A 68 -11.97 9.21 10.14
CA GLU A 68 -11.26 9.32 11.39
C GLU A 68 -9.81 9.76 11.25
N LEU A 69 -9.22 9.58 10.09
CA LEU A 69 -7.86 10.00 9.85
C LEU A 69 -7.82 10.76 8.53
N PRO A 70 -8.08 12.08 8.58
CA PRO A 70 -7.99 12.85 7.37
C PRO A 70 -6.54 12.96 6.94
N LEU A 71 -6.24 12.49 5.75
CA LEU A 71 -4.89 12.51 5.21
C LEU A 71 -4.79 13.51 4.07
N PRO A 72 -3.60 14.10 3.86
CA PRO A 72 -3.44 15.00 2.72
C PRO A 72 -3.54 14.22 1.40
N PRO A 73 -3.83 14.88 0.30
CA PRO A 73 -3.96 14.20 -1.00
C PRO A 73 -2.72 13.41 -1.39
N ALA A 74 -1.54 13.82 -0.91
CA ALA A 74 -0.30 13.10 -1.20
C ALA A 74 -0.35 11.66 -0.71
N ALA A 75 -1.13 11.37 0.33
CA ALA A 75 -1.24 10.00 0.83
C ALA A 75 -1.96 9.10 -0.18
N ALA A 76 -3.06 9.57 -0.74
CA ALA A 76 -3.78 8.81 -1.75
C ALA A 76 -2.94 8.65 -3.00
N GLU A 77 -2.18 9.68 -3.36
CA GLU A 77 -1.30 9.62 -4.51
C GLU A 77 -0.20 8.59 -4.31
N ALA A 78 0.41 8.58 -3.12
CA ALA A 78 1.47 7.62 -2.83
C ALA A 78 0.92 6.18 -2.85
N PHE A 79 -0.27 6.00 -2.30
CA PHE A 79 -0.89 4.67 -2.26
C PHE A 79 -1.24 4.21 -3.68
N ALA A 80 -1.80 5.09 -4.50
CA ALA A 80 -2.14 4.75 -5.87
C ALA A 80 -0.88 4.40 -6.68
N ALA A 81 0.19 5.15 -6.47
CA ALA A 81 1.45 4.88 -7.16
C ALA A 81 2.05 3.55 -6.70
N ALA A 82 1.92 3.22 -5.41
CA ALA A 82 2.39 1.94 -4.89
C ALA A 82 1.62 0.79 -5.52
N ARG A 83 0.30 0.91 -5.62
CA ARG A 83 -0.52 -0.14 -6.23
C ARG A 83 -0.16 -0.33 -7.70
N LYS A 84 0.06 0.76 -8.41
CA LYS A 84 0.41 0.67 -9.80
C LYS A 84 1.76 -0.03 -9.97
N ALA A 85 2.72 0.29 -9.13
CA ALA A 85 4.03 -0.35 -9.20
C ALA A 85 3.95 -1.83 -8.84
N LEU A 86 3.11 -2.19 -7.86
CA LEU A 86 2.92 -3.60 -7.51
C LEU A 86 2.31 -4.36 -8.68
N GLU A 87 1.34 -3.76 -9.36
CA GLU A 87 0.73 -4.41 -10.51
C GLU A 87 1.73 -4.57 -11.64
N ALA A 88 2.58 -3.58 -11.86
CA ALA A 88 3.62 -3.69 -12.87
C ALA A 88 4.63 -4.79 -12.52
N ALA A 89 4.79 -5.08 -11.23
CA ALA A 89 5.68 -6.14 -10.79
C ALA A 89 5.00 -7.52 -10.80
N GLY A 90 3.72 -7.57 -11.15
CA GLY A 90 3.02 -8.84 -11.27
C GLY A 90 1.93 -9.09 -10.25
N PHE A 91 1.69 -8.14 -9.33
CA PHE A 91 0.63 -8.32 -8.36
C PHE A 91 -0.72 -8.12 -9.01
N HIS A 92 -1.71 -8.93 -8.65
CA HIS A 92 -3.07 -8.78 -9.12
C HIS A 92 -3.98 -8.52 -7.95
N THR A 93 -4.73 -7.42 -8.03
CA THR A 93 -5.59 -7.02 -6.91
C THR A 93 -6.74 -7.97 -6.74
N ARG A 94 -7.21 -8.69 -7.76
CA ARG A 94 -8.22 -9.65 -7.56
C ARG A 94 -7.64 -11.01 -7.79
N SER A 95 -8.34 -11.98 -7.29
CA SER A 95 -7.95 -13.34 -7.39
C SER A 95 -8.03 -13.69 -8.82
N HIS A 96 -7.15 -14.49 -9.34
CA HIS A 96 -7.15 -14.72 -10.62
C HIS A 96 -7.97 -15.76 -11.10
N GLN A 97 -8.98 -16.12 -10.43
CA GLN A 97 -9.85 -16.95 -10.78
C GLN A 97 -10.50 -16.37 -11.88
N SER A 98 -10.22 -16.62 -13.00
CA SER A 98 -10.75 -16.02 -14.05
C SER A 98 -12.08 -16.33 -14.22
N PRO A 99 -12.87 -15.46 -14.45
CA PRO A 99 -14.25 -15.74 -14.58
C PRO A 99 -14.42 -16.32 -15.86
N VAL A 100 -13.63 -16.44 -16.59
CA VAL A 100 -13.76 -16.98 -17.80
C VAL A 100 -14.88 -16.91 -18.37
#